data_289a73e6798df0bd1a58d519fb3694e9
#
_entry.id   289a73e6798df0bd1a58d519fb3694e9
#
_cell.length_a   1.000
_cell.length_b   1.000
_cell.length_c   1.000
_cell.angle_alpha   90.00
_cell.angle_beta   90.00
_cell.angle_gamma   90.00
#
_symmetry.space_group_name_H-M   'P 1'
#
loop_
_entity.id
_entity.type
_entity.pdbx_description
1 polymer ?
#
loop_
_entity_poly.entity_id
_entity_poly.type
_entity_poly.pdbx_seq_one_letter_code
_entity_poly.pdbx_strand_id
1 'polypeptide(L)'
;MDDDDDDVDDSDDDAKRLSLLKKAFERACASSRPIPTPEDETDVAAVKEREDVEDAGEYLDVLLRRGEKELARKSVEALGDVKDFGEECPFKVEFAACALSEKEGVEKMSELARKLADSSNQSLSKTLLKRRRNRCLFAIVDMHFKRNEYRAALNACRRICTINSDDKPTEHLVRTTAFGILVAAGDVEKARRMLATIDETIVGAHAMIINRVLLCTANGAYDDALRLLTGSNCSSSSGSSSTNEGVDTSCAKRMCECVLLFLKTKPKLALKCMLDAMSNNPQRYLSKEDVGLVALINTCACYDISPSDASAKMAFFRFAKANCTNETVGNFILNKQQQRKRMNQQI
;
A
#
# COMPACT_ATOMS: atom_id res chain seq x y z
N MET A 1 -15.14 -35.73 15.87
CA MET A 1 -14.47 -34.72 16.68
C MET A 1 -14.12 -33.66 15.68
N ASP A 2 -15.13 -32.82 15.42
CA ASP A 2 -15.07 -31.79 14.38
C ASP A 2 -14.37 -30.60 15.03
N ASP A 3 -13.10 -30.37 14.68
CA ASP A 3 -12.37 -29.16 15.01
C ASP A 3 -12.88 -28.07 14.04
N ASP A 4 -13.87 -27.32 14.49
CA ASP A 4 -14.28 -26.06 13.86
C ASP A 4 -13.11 -25.07 14.02
N ASP A 5 -12.24 -25.03 13.01
CA ASP A 5 -11.28 -23.93 12.82
C ASP A 5 -12.09 -22.67 12.56
N ASP A 6 -12.35 -21.91 13.63
CA ASP A 6 -12.85 -20.55 13.57
C ASP A 6 -11.80 -19.68 12.85
N ASP A 7 -11.90 -19.61 11.53
CA ASP A 7 -11.25 -18.60 10.71
C ASP A 7 -11.77 -17.23 11.14
N VAL A 8 -11.11 -16.62 12.13
CA VAL A 8 -11.39 -15.26 12.58
C VAL A 8 -11.18 -14.33 11.37
N ASP A 9 -12.28 -13.74 10.92
CA ASP A 9 -12.34 -12.86 9.76
C ASP A 9 -11.60 -11.52 10.06
N ASP A 10 -10.30 -11.46 9.76
CA ASP A 10 -9.43 -10.28 9.92
C ASP A 10 -9.99 -9.02 9.21
N SER A 11 -10.93 -9.18 8.28
CA SER A 11 -11.53 -8.06 7.54
C SER A 11 -12.50 -7.24 8.37
N ASP A 12 -13.20 -7.87 9.32
CA ASP A 12 -14.15 -7.20 10.20
C ASP A 12 -13.40 -6.35 11.26
N ASP A 13 -12.20 -6.77 11.65
CA ASP A 13 -11.35 -6.05 12.60
C ASP A 13 -10.76 -4.77 11.98
N ASP A 14 -10.35 -4.79 10.72
CA ASP A 14 -9.85 -3.58 10.02
C ASP A 14 -10.96 -2.54 9.81
N ALA A 15 -12.19 -2.97 9.52
CA ALA A 15 -13.33 -2.07 9.39
C ALA A 15 -13.75 -1.49 10.75
N LYS A 16 -13.75 -2.30 11.79
CA LYS A 16 -14.01 -1.86 13.18
C LYS A 16 -12.94 -0.87 13.64
N ARG A 17 -11.65 -1.19 13.39
CA ARG A 17 -10.53 -0.31 13.71
C ARG A 17 -10.65 1.04 13.02
N LEU A 18 -10.95 1.08 11.72
CA LEU A 18 -11.16 2.33 11.00
C LEU A 18 -12.33 3.14 11.57
N SER A 19 -13.42 2.48 11.94
CA SER A 19 -14.57 3.15 12.58
C SER A 19 -14.20 3.76 13.93
N LEU A 20 -13.36 3.08 14.72
CA LEU A 20 -12.87 3.60 16.01
C LEU A 20 -11.94 4.80 15.81
N LEU A 21 -10.99 4.70 14.89
CA LEU A 21 -10.07 5.80 14.55
C LEU A 21 -10.82 7.02 14.01
N LYS A 22 -11.88 6.82 13.20
CA LYS A 22 -12.74 7.90 12.73
C LYS A 22 -13.47 8.59 13.89
N LYS A 23 -14.00 7.84 14.84
CA LYS A 23 -14.66 8.42 16.02
C LYS A 23 -13.67 9.19 16.90
N ALA A 24 -12.44 8.68 17.06
CA ALA A 24 -11.38 9.39 17.77
C ALA A 24 -11.02 10.70 17.06
N PHE A 25 -10.88 10.67 15.74
CA PHE A 25 -10.69 11.86 14.90
C PHE A 25 -11.81 12.89 15.09
N GLU A 26 -13.07 12.48 15.05
CA GLU A 26 -14.23 13.35 15.26
C GLU A 26 -14.22 13.98 16.67
N ARG A 27 -13.82 13.23 17.70
CA ARG A 27 -13.66 13.76 19.06
C ARG A 27 -12.49 14.72 19.18
N ALA A 28 -11.34 14.39 18.60
CA ALA A 28 -10.18 15.27 18.59
C ALA A 28 -10.47 16.63 17.93
N CYS A 29 -11.20 16.62 16.80
CA CYS A 29 -11.62 17.85 16.12
C CYS A 29 -12.70 18.64 16.87
N ALA A 30 -13.54 17.97 17.69
CA ALA A 30 -14.57 18.63 18.50
C ALA A 30 -14.04 19.20 19.83
N SER A 31 -12.87 18.76 20.28
CA SER A 31 -12.25 19.25 21.52
C SER A 31 -11.74 20.68 21.32
N SER A 32 -12.33 21.60 22.07
CA SER A 32 -11.90 23.01 22.09
C SER A 32 -10.85 23.29 23.18
N ARG A 33 -10.42 22.27 23.92
CA ARG A 33 -9.48 22.41 25.04
C ARG A 33 -8.04 22.29 24.55
N PRO A 34 -7.09 23.03 25.17
CA PRO A 34 -5.68 22.75 24.97
C PRO A 34 -5.38 21.31 25.43
N ILE A 35 -4.58 20.59 24.65
CA ILE A 35 -4.23 19.20 24.98
C ILE A 35 -3.48 19.19 26.30
N PRO A 36 -3.85 18.28 27.22
CA PRO A 36 -3.22 18.18 28.52
C PRO A 36 -1.73 17.92 28.41
N THR A 37 -0.95 18.58 29.26
CA THR A 37 0.50 18.33 29.35
C THR A 37 0.80 16.96 29.98
N PRO A 38 1.99 16.39 29.77
CA PRO A 38 2.37 15.10 30.38
C PRO A 38 2.27 15.08 31.91
N GLU A 39 2.20 16.24 32.55
CA GLU A 39 2.07 16.38 33.99
C GLU A 39 0.66 16.08 34.51
N ASP A 40 -0.34 16.05 33.59
CA ASP A 40 -1.75 15.76 33.90
C ASP A 40 -2.10 14.26 33.80
N GLU A 41 -1.13 13.35 33.96
CA GLU A 41 -1.33 11.88 33.81
C GLU A 41 -2.34 11.29 34.80
N THR A 42 -2.72 12.01 35.84
CA THR A 42 -3.73 11.58 36.82
C THR A 42 -5.18 11.88 36.38
N ASP A 43 -5.38 12.73 35.39
CA ASP A 43 -6.71 13.03 34.85
C ASP A 43 -7.06 12.09 33.68
N VAL A 44 -8.00 11.16 33.95
CA VAL A 44 -8.45 10.18 32.97
C VAL A 44 -9.01 10.83 31.69
N ALA A 45 -9.63 12.02 31.82
CA ALA A 45 -10.14 12.77 30.66
C ALA A 45 -8.99 13.29 29.79
N ALA A 46 -7.95 13.80 30.42
CA ALA A 46 -6.74 14.30 29.77
C ALA A 46 -5.98 13.20 29.01
N VAL A 47 -5.84 12.03 29.61
CA VAL A 47 -5.21 10.85 28.98
C VAL A 47 -6.01 10.44 27.74
N LYS A 48 -7.34 10.40 27.85
CA LYS A 48 -8.21 10.02 26.73
C LYS A 48 -8.18 11.03 25.58
N GLU A 49 -8.15 12.33 25.85
CA GLU A 49 -8.01 13.36 24.82
C GLU A 49 -6.69 13.23 24.06
N ARG A 50 -5.60 12.87 24.75
CA ARG A 50 -4.31 12.60 24.13
C ARG A 50 -4.33 11.36 23.24
N GLU A 51 -4.96 10.26 23.71
CA GLU A 51 -5.17 9.06 22.91
C GLU A 51 -5.99 9.36 21.64
N ASP A 52 -7.09 10.12 21.75
CA ASP A 52 -7.93 10.50 20.60
C ASP A 52 -7.15 11.29 19.55
N VAL A 53 -6.19 12.12 19.95
CA VAL A 53 -5.32 12.87 19.03
C VAL A 53 -4.30 11.98 18.33
N GLU A 54 -3.68 11.03 19.04
CA GLU A 54 -2.76 10.05 18.46
C GLU A 54 -3.51 9.17 17.44
N ASP A 55 -4.70 8.72 17.80
CA ASP A 55 -5.61 7.96 16.93
C ASP A 55 -6.07 8.76 15.70
N ALA A 56 -6.31 10.07 15.85
CA ALA A 56 -6.62 10.95 14.72
C ALA A 56 -5.46 11.01 13.72
N GLY A 57 -4.22 11.05 14.19
CA GLY A 57 -3.04 10.94 13.35
C GLY A 57 -2.91 9.57 12.68
N GLU A 58 -3.29 8.49 13.35
CA GLU A 58 -3.32 7.16 12.75
C GLU A 58 -4.43 7.03 11.69
N TYR A 59 -5.59 7.61 11.94
CA TYR A 59 -6.67 7.69 10.94
C TYR A 59 -6.18 8.32 9.63
N LEU A 60 -5.45 9.43 9.72
CA LEU A 60 -4.87 10.10 8.56
C LEU A 60 -3.90 9.19 7.79
N ASP A 61 -3.04 8.44 8.50
CA ASP A 61 -2.13 7.46 7.90
C ASP A 61 -2.88 6.33 7.19
N VAL A 62 -3.99 5.87 7.75
CA VAL A 62 -4.84 4.85 7.11
C VAL A 62 -5.49 5.38 5.85
N LEU A 63 -6.02 6.62 5.86
CA LEU A 63 -6.60 7.25 4.68
C LEU A 63 -5.58 7.39 3.54
N LEU A 64 -4.35 7.81 3.86
CA LEU A 64 -3.27 7.91 2.86
C LEU A 64 -2.91 6.54 2.28
N ARG A 65 -2.82 5.49 3.10
CA ARG A 65 -2.55 4.13 2.66
C ARG A 65 -3.67 3.55 1.80
N ARG A 66 -4.92 3.93 2.06
CA ARG A 66 -6.09 3.53 1.28
C ARG A 66 -6.28 4.34 0.00
N GLY A 67 -5.50 5.42 -0.19
CA GLY A 67 -5.63 6.33 -1.32
C GLY A 67 -6.87 7.23 -1.27
N GLU A 68 -7.50 7.39 -0.10
CA GLU A 68 -8.68 8.22 0.12
C GLU A 68 -8.30 9.70 0.22
N LYS A 69 -7.75 10.26 -0.88
CA LYS A 69 -7.08 11.57 -0.92
C LYS A 69 -7.99 12.73 -0.50
N GLU A 70 -9.26 12.73 -0.95
CA GLU A 70 -10.20 13.81 -0.62
C GLU A 70 -10.56 13.82 0.86
N LEU A 71 -10.76 12.63 1.44
CA LEU A 71 -11.03 12.50 2.86
C LEU A 71 -9.80 12.85 3.69
N ALA A 72 -8.61 12.40 3.26
CA ALA A 72 -7.35 12.77 3.89
C ALA A 72 -7.09 14.28 3.85
N ARG A 73 -7.42 14.97 2.73
CA ARG A 73 -7.29 16.42 2.61
C ARG A 73 -8.19 17.18 3.59
N LYS A 74 -9.46 16.80 3.67
CA LYS A 74 -10.41 17.35 4.66
C LYS A 74 -9.95 17.11 6.09
N SER A 75 -9.38 15.92 6.35
CA SER A 75 -8.85 15.58 7.68
C SER A 75 -7.62 16.41 8.04
N VAL A 76 -6.72 16.68 7.09
CA VAL A 76 -5.57 17.58 7.29
C VAL A 76 -6.04 19.01 7.60
N GLU A 77 -7.03 19.52 6.85
CA GLU A 77 -7.62 20.86 7.09
C GLU A 77 -8.24 20.95 8.49
N ALA A 78 -9.04 19.95 8.88
CA ALA A 78 -9.67 19.93 10.19
C ALA A 78 -8.66 19.82 11.35
N LEU A 79 -7.59 19.04 11.19
CA LEU A 79 -6.53 18.87 12.19
C LEU A 79 -5.57 20.08 12.22
N GLY A 80 -5.42 20.81 11.11
CA GLY A 80 -4.55 22.00 11.06
C GLY A 80 -5.00 23.14 11.95
N ASP A 81 -6.28 23.19 12.32
CA ASP A 81 -6.84 24.18 13.24
C ASP A 81 -6.70 23.79 14.72
N VAL A 82 -6.36 22.53 15.01
CA VAL A 82 -6.17 22.04 16.38
C VAL A 82 -4.74 22.34 16.82
N LYS A 83 -4.60 23.24 17.80
CA LYS A 83 -3.31 23.65 18.36
C LYS A 83 -2.91 22.68 19.45
N ASP A 84 -1.64 22.32 19.52
CA ASP A 84 -1.03 21.42 20.50
C ASP A 84 -1.39 19.93 20.37
N PHE A 85 -0.89 19.33 19.31
CA PHE A 85 -0.86 17.88 19.17
C PHE A 85 0.37 17.31 19.88
N GLY A 86 0.27 16.14 20.48
CA GLY A 86 1.42 15.38 20.97
C GLY A 86 2.53 15.23 19.91
N GLU A 87 3.65 14.59 20.24
CA GLU A 87 4.86 14.58 19.40
C GLU A 87 4.67 13.92 18.01
N GLU A 88 3.77 12.93 17.86
CA GLU A 88 3.59 12.17 16.61
C GLU A 88 2.59 12.79 15.65
N CYS A 89 1.49 13.34 16.14
CA CYS A 89 0.41 13.83 15.30
C CYS A 89 0.83 15.01 14.39
N PRO A 90 1.58 16.03 14.87
CA PRO A 90 2.05 17.12 14.01
C PRO A 90 2.88 16.63 12.83
N PHE A 91 3.75 15.65 13.04
CA PHE A 91 4.51 15.05 11.96
C PHE A 91 3.61 14.36 10.94
N LYS A 92 2.61 13.59 11.39
CA LYS A 92 1.68 12.90 10.50
C LYS A 92 0.84 13.87 9.67
N VAL A 93 0.39 14.97 10.26
CA VAL A 93 -0.36 16.04 9.56
C VAL A 93 0.53 16.73 8.52
N GLU A 94 1.75 17.16 8.89
CA GLU A 94 2.68 17.81 7.97
C GLU A 94 3.11 16.86 6.83
N PHE A 95 3.37 15.59 7.15
CA PHE A 95 3.66 14.55 6.17
C PHE A 95 2.50 14.35 5.18
N ALA A 96 1.27 14.26 5.67
CA ALA A 96 0.09 14.10 4.85
C ALA A 96 -0.15 15.32 3.94
N ALA A 97 0.00 16.53 4.47
CA ALA A 97 -0.10 17.76 3.69
C ALA A 97 0.92 17.79 2.53
N CYS A 98 2.17 17.34 2.80
CA CYS A 98 3.19 17.20 1.75
C CYS A 98 2.81 16.12 0.73
N ALA A 99 2.35 14.96 1.19
CA ALA A 99 1.99 13.82 0.34
C ALA A 99 0.79 14.12 -0.59
N LEU A 100 -0.15 14.94 -0.14
CA LEU A 100 -1.34 15.36 -0.90
C LEU A 100 -1.07 16.51 -1.86
N SER A 101 0.10 17.17 -1.76
CA SER A 101 0.46 18.27 -2.65
C SER A 101 0.94 17.75 -4.00
N GLU A 102 0.14 17.96 -5.05
CA GLU A 102 0.40 17.40 -6.38
C GLU A 102 1.63 18.01 -7.06
N LYS A 103 1.83 19.33 -6.95
CA LYS A 103 2.91 20.05 -7.66
C LYS A 103 4.18 20.14 -6.83
N GLU A 104 4.06 20.52 -5.56
CA GLU A 104 5.19 20.85 -4.68
C GLU A 104 5.53 19.72 -3.67
N GLY A 105 4.84 18.58 -3.77
CA GLY A 105 4.93 17.50 -2.79
C GLY A 105 6.36 17.00 -2.57
N VAL A 106 7.15 16.84 -3.63
CA VAL A 106 8.55 16.40 -3.54
C VAL A 106 9.40 17.43 -2.82
N GLU A 107 9.23 18.71 -3.13
CA GLU A 107 10.00 19.81 -2.52
C GLU A 107 9.65 19.97 -1.04
N LYS A 108 8.35 20.02 -0.72
CA LYS A 108 7.87 20.09 0.67
C LYS A 108 8.31 18.88 1.49
N MET A 109 8.21 17.68 0.93
CA MET A 109 8.66 16.46 1.60
C MET A 109 10.18 16.43 1.81
N SER A 110 10.94 16.97 0.84
CA SER A 110 12.40 17.12 0.97
C SER A 110 12.79 18.12 2.05
N GLU A 111 12.05 19.22 2.16
CA GLU A 111 12.25 20.22 3.21
C GLU A 111 11.91 19.64 4.60
N LEU A 112 10.81 18.89 4.71
CA LEU A 112 10.45 18.18 5.95
C LEU A 112 11.56 17.18 6.35
N ALA A 113 12.06 16.38 5.40
CA ALA A 113 13.16 15.46 5.66
C ALA A 113 14.45 16.18 6.10
N ARG A 114 14.73 17.39 5.57
CA ARG A 114 15.85 18.24 5.98
C ARG A 114 15.66 18.79 7.38
N LYS A 115 14.50 19.34 7.70
CA LYS A 115 14.17 19.80 9.06
C LYS A 115 14.37 18.70 10.10
N LEU A 116 13.95 17.47 9.81
CA LEU A 116 14.15 16.31 10.68
C LEU A 116 15.64 15.93 10.84
N ALA A 117 16.48 16.20 9.85
CA ALA A 117 17.94 15.98 9.95
C ALA A 117 18.65 17.03 10.80
N ASP A 118 18.21 18.29 10.66
CA ASP A 118 18.81 19.46 11.32
C ASP A 118 18.27 19.65 12.76
N SER A 119 17.18 18.92 13.11
CA SER A 119 16.55 19.04 14.42
C SER A 119 17.50 18.59 15.52
N SER A 120 18.15 19.55 16.16
CA SER A 120 18.86 19.37 17.42
C SER A 120 17.92 19.30 18.64
N ASN A 121 16.61 19.16 18.38
CA ASN A 121 15.59 19.11 19.44
C ASN A 121 15.86 17.93 20.35
N GLN A 122 16.29 18.24 21.55
CA GLN A 122 16.68 17.30 22.61
C GLN A 122 15.51 16.43 23.13
N SER A 123 14.26 16.73 22.74
CA SER A 123 13.06 16.01 23.20
C SER A 123 12.81 14.70 22.44
N LEU A 124 13.12 14.63 21.14
CA LEU A 124 12.85 13.45 20.33
C LEU A 124 14.03 12.49 20.25
N SER A 125 13.76 11.19 20.36
CA SER A 125 14.82 10.19 20.21
C SER A 125 15.42 10.21 18.80
N LYS A 126 16.74 10.05 18.68
CA LYS A 126 17.45 9.98 17.39
C LYS A 126 16.87 8.89 16.48
N THR A 127 16.40 7.79 17.06
CA THR A 127 15.79 6.68 16.33
C THR A 127 14.46 7.09 15.71
N LEU A 128 13.64 7.84 16.42
CA LEU A 128 12.36 8.34 15.91
C LEU A 128 12.57 9.35 14.79
N LEU A 129 13.49 10.30 14.96
CA LEU A 129 13.86 11.26 13.91
C LEU A 129 14.36 10.56 12.64
N LYS A 130 15.22 9.53 12.79
CA LYS A 130 15.70 8.71 11.69
C LYS A 130 14.53 8.01 10.98
N ARG A 131 13.59 7.41 11.73
CA ARG A 131 12.41 6.73 11.19
C ARG A 131 11.50 7.69 10.41
N ARG A 132 11.20 8.86 10.96
CA ARG A 132 10.40 9.91 10.30
C ARG A 132 11.08 10.41 9.02
N ARG A 133 12.38 10.67 9.08
CA ARG A 133 13.18 11.09 7.92
C ARG A 133 13.15 10.02 6.81
N ASN A 134 13.36 8.75 7.14
CA ASN A 134 13.28 7.65 6.19
C ASN A 134 11.90 7.59 5.53
N ARG A 135 10.83 7.74 6.30
CA ARG A 135 9.45 7.79 5.78
C ARG A 135 9.28 8.90 4.72
N CYS A 136 9.79 10.11 4.98
CA CYS A 136 9.76 11.20 4.01
C CYS A 136 10.53 10.86 2.74
N LEU A 137 11.71 10.27 2.88
CA LEU A 137 12.56 9.91 1.74
C LEU A 137 11.94 8.79 0.88
N PHE A 138 11.30 7.78 1.48
CA PHE A 138 10.55 6.76 0.73
C PHE A 138 9.32 7.36 0.03
N ALA A 139 8.63 8.32 0.63
CA ALA A 139 7.55 9.04 -0.03
C ALA A 139 8.05 9.81 -1.27
N ILE A 140 9.23 10.42 -1.22
CA ILE A 140 9.87 11.07 -2.38
C ILE A 140 10.15 10.03 -3.49
N VAL A 141 10.66 8.84 -3.14
CA VAL A 141 10.87 7.76 -4.12
C VAL A 141 9.56 7.38 -4.81
N ASP A 142 8.49 7.17 -4.03
CA ASP A 142 7.16 6.83 -4.55
C ASP A 142 6.58 7.92 -5.45
N MET A 143 6.71 9.20 -5.05
CA MET A 143 6.27 10.34 -5.88
C MET A 143 6.98 10.38 -7.23
N HIS A 144 8.30 10.22 -7.26
CA HIS A 144 9.06 10.17 -8.50
C HIS A 144 8.69 8.94 -9.34
N PHE A 145 8.51 7.79 -8.69
CA PHE A 145 8.09 6.56 -9.37
C PHE A 145 6.73 6.70 -10.04
N LYS A 146 5.73 7.25 -9.34
CA LYS A 146 4.38 7.52 -9.87
C LYS A 146 4.38 8.50 -11.05
N ARG A 147 5.38 9.38 -11.12
CA ARG A 147 5.60 10.31 -12.26
C ARG A 147 6.44 9.70 -13.38
N ASN A 148 6.83 8.42 -13.29
CA ASN A 148 7.76 7.75 -14.21
C ASN A 148 9.16 8.41 -14.28
N GLU A 149 9.54 9.17 -13.25
CA GLU A 149 10.84 9.82 -13.11
C GLU A 149 11.87 8.84 -12.50
N TYR A 150 12.07 7.69 -13.14
CA TYR A 150 12.84 6.56 -12.59
C TYR A 150 14.26 6.93 -12.16
N ARG A 151 14.93 7.83 -12.91
CA ARG A 151 16.28 8.29 -12.55
C ARG A 151 16.29 9.08 -11.24
N ALA A 152 15.29 9.94 -11.02
CA ALA A 152 15.16 10.70 -9.77
C ALA A 152 14.82 9.78 -8.60
N ALA A 153 13.91 8.82 -8.80
CA ALA A 153 13.58 7.80 -7.80
C ALA A 153 14.82 6.98 -7.39
N LEU A 154 15.64 6.51 -8.34
CA LEU A 154 16.88 5.79 -8.03
C LEU A 154 17.91 6.67 -7.30
N ASN A 155 17.99 7.96 -7.61
CA ASN A 155 18.86 8.89 -6.87
C ASN A 155 18.35 9.07 -5.41
N ALA A 156 17.06 9.16 -5.20
CA ALA A 156 16.48 9.20 -3.86
C ALA A 156 16.78 7.89 -3.08
N CYS A 157 16.68 6.71 -3.71
CA CYS A 157 17.10 5.44 -3.11
C CYS A 157 18.58 5.47 -2.67
N ARG A 158 19.48 5.98 -3.51
CA ARG A 158 20.91 6.10 -3.13
C ARG A 158 21.11 6.99 -1.91
N ARG A 159 20.39 8.11 -1.82
CA ARG A 159 20.46 9.00 -0.64
C ARG A 159 19.99 8.27 0.64
N ILE A 160 18.94 7.45 0.55
CA ILE A 160 18.48 6.66 1.70
C ILE A 160 19.58 5.68 2.14
N CYS A 161 20.21 4.96 1.21
CA CYS A 161 21.33 4.05 1.53
C CYS A 161 22.48 4.76 2.21
N THR A 162 22.88 5.95 1.71
CA THR A 162 23.97 6.73 2.32
C THR A 162 23.66 7.16 3.75
N ILE A 163 22.40 7.53 4.03
CA ILE A 163 21.96 7.96 5.36
C ILE A 163 21.85 6.78 6.33
N ASN A 164 21.57 5.58 5.82
CA ASN A 164 21.30 4.38 6.60
C ASN A 164 22.35 3.28 6.39
N SER A 165 23.61 3.65 6.19
CA SER A 165 24.71 2.70 5.95
C SER A 165 24.84 1.61 7.04
N ASP A 166 24.43 1.93 8.27
CA ASP A 166 24.50 1.04 9.42
C ASP A 166 23.23 0.20 9.66
N ASP A 167 22.17 0.43 8.86
CA ASP A 167 20.85 -0.19 9.01
C ASP A 167 20.61 -1.19 7.87
N LYS A 168 21.07 -2.42 8.07
CA LYS A 168 20.95 -3.53 7.10
C LYS A 168 19.52 -3.75 6.59
N PRO A 169 18.49 -3.87 7.45
CA PRO A 169 17.10 -4.02 7.01
C PRO A 169 16.66 -2.88 6.07
N THR A 170 16.90 -1.62 6.45
CA THR A 170 16.58 -0.47 5.60
C THR A 170 17.36 -0.50 4.28
N GLU A 171 18.64 -0.85 4.30
CA GLU A 171 19.46 -0.98 3.09
C GLU A 171 18.85 -1.98 2.11
N HIS A 172 18.47 -3.19 2.57
CA HIS A 172 17.88 -4.22 1.72
C HIS A 172 16.48 -3.85 1.22
N LEU A 173 15.67 -3.16 2.03
CA LEU A 173 14.39 -2.61 1.58
C LEU A 173 14.61 -1.61 0.43
N VAL A 174 15.57 -0.71 0.56
CA VAL A 174 15.90 0.26 -0.50
C VAL A 174 16.41 -0.43 -1.77
N ARG A 175 17.24 -1.48 -1.63
CA ARG A 175 17.70 -2.28 -2.79
C ARG A 175 16.54 -2.98 -3.49
N THR A 176 15.59 -3.53 -2.74
CA THR A 176 14.36 -4.13 -3.29
C THR A 176 13.51 -3.08 -4.02
N THR A 177 13.36 -1.89 -3.46
CA THR A 177 12.67 -0.78 -4.10
C THR A 177 13.38 -0.35 -5.38
N ALA A 178 14.71 -0.18 -5.34
CA ALA A 178 15.52 0.18 -6.51
C ALA A 178 15.46 -0.91 -7.60
N PHE A 179 15.43 -2.18 -7.23
CA PHE A 179 15.20 -3.29 -8.15
C PHE A 179 13.86 -3.13 -8.88
N GLY A 180 12.75 -2.88 -8.16
CA GLY A 180 11.44 -2.67 -8.75
C GLY A 180 11.42 -1.48 -9.73
N ILE A 181 12.07 -0.37 -9.38
CA ILE A 181 12.23 0.80 -10.25
C ILE A 181 13.01 0.45 -11.52
N LEU A 182 14.10 -0.31 -11.43
CA LEU A 182 14.89 -0.75 -12.58
C LEU A 182 14.09 -1.67 -13.51
N VAL A 183 13.29 -2.57 -12.96
CA VAL A 183 12.38 -3.43 -13.73
C VAL A 183 11.35 -2.57 -14.48
N ALA A 184 10.71 -1.61 -13.80
CA ALA A 184 9.73 -0.72 -14.39
C ALA A 184 10.34 0.21 -15.47
N ALA A 185 11.61 0.60 -15.29
CA ALA A 185 12.38 1.37 -16.27
C ALA A 185 12.85 0.54 -17.48
N GLY A 186 12.66 -0.79 -17.46
CA GLY A 186 13.14 -1.70 -18.51
C GLY A 186 14.64 -2.01 -18.47
N ASP A 187 15.37 -1.58 -17.44
CA ASP A 187 16.81 -1.83 -17.29
C ASP A 187 17.06 -3.19 -16.60
N VAL A 188 16.75 -4.24 -17.35
CA VAL A 188 16.75 -5.62 -16.84
C VAL A 188 18.15 -6.06 -16.35
N GLU A 189 19.21 -5.64 -17.01
CA GLU A 189 20.59 -6.00 -16.63
C GLU A 189 21.01 -5.36 -15.31
N LYS A 190 20.64 -4.10 -15.07
CA LYS A 190 20.90 -3.49 -13.76
C LYS A 190 19.99 -4.08 -12.69
N ALA A 191 18.74 -4.38 -13.03
CA ALA A 191 17.81 -5.07 -12.11
C ALA A 191 18.39 -6.43 -11.68
N ARG A 192 18.90 -7.25 -12.61
CA ARG A 192 19.54 -8.52 -12.30
C ARG A 192 20.73 -8.37 -11.34
N ARG A 193 21.62 -7.40 -11.61
CA ARG A 193 22.73 -7.11 -10.71
C ARG A 193 22.28 -6.63 -9.35
N MET A 194 21.25 -5.80 -9.28
CA MET A 194 20.66 -5.34 -8.02
C MET A 194 20.08 -6.51 -7.23
N LEU A 195 19.30 -7.40 -7.86
CA LEU A 195 18.71 -8.56 -7.22
C LEU A 195 19.76 -9.47 -6.58
N ALA A 196 20.93 -9.64 -7.22
CA ALA A 196 22.03 -10.45 -6.69
C ALA A 196 22.65 -9.86 -5.40
N THR A 197 22.39 -8.59 -5.08
CA THR A 197 22.88 -7.93 -3.86
C THR A 197 21.86 -7.95 -2.72
N ILE A 198 20.66 -8.48 -2.94
CA ILE A 198 19.59 -8.55 -1.94
C ILE A 198 19.73 -9.86 -1.17
N ASP A 199 19.79 -9.75 0.15
CA ASP A 199 19.87 -10.91 1.04
C ASP A 199 18.48 -11.46 1.33
N GLU A 200 18.25 -12.72 0.93
CA GLU A 200 16.97 -13.41 1.10
C GLU A 200 16.60 -13.60 2.58
N THR A 201 17.60 -13.72 3.46
CA THR A 201 17.35 -13.89 4.90
C THR A 201 16.78 -12.63 5.56
N ILE A 202 17.03 -11.46 4.97
CA ILE A 202 16.57 -10.17 5.46
C ILE A 202 15.20 -9.80 4.86
N VAL A 203 15.04 -9.98 3.54
CA VAL A 203 13.78 -9.58 2.86
C VAL A 203 12.72 -10.68 2.87
N GLY A 204 13.09 -11.91 3.21
CA GLY A 204 12.21 -13.07 3.24
C GLY A 204 12.09 -13.80 1.89
N ALA A 205 11.92 -15.11 1.96
CA ALA A 205 11.88 -15.98 0.79
C ALA A 205 10.74 -15.63 -0.18
N HIS A 206 9.58 -15.23 0.34
CA HIS A 206 8.43 -14.87 -0.49
C HIS A 206 8.69 -13.61 -1.33
N ALA A 207 9.22 -12.55 -0.71
CA ALA A 207 9.57 -11.33 -1.43
C ALA A 207 10.65 -11.61 -2.50
N MET A 208 11.61 -12.48 -2.20
CA MET A 208 12.63 -12.87 -3.15
C MET A 208 12.06 -13.66 -4.34
N ILE A 209 11.07 -14.55 -4.10
CA ILE A 209 10.36 -15.24 -5.18
C ILE A 209 9.65 -14.24 -6.10
N ILE A 210 8.90 -13.27 -5.55
CA ILE A 210 8.23 -12.24 -6.34
C ILE A 210 9.25 -11.44 -7.16
N ASN A 211 10.36 -11.03 -6.58
CA ASN A 211 11.42 -10.31 -7.29
C ASN A 211 11.99 -11.14 -8.46
N ARG A 212 12.23 -12.44 -8.25
CA ARG A 212 12.69 -13.35 -9.32
C ARG A 212 11.63 -13.50 -10.42
N VAL A 213 10.35 -13.60 -10.05
CA VAL A 213 9.22 -13.65 -10.99
C VAL A 213 9.15 -12.37 -11.84
N LEU A 214 9.27 -11.19 -11.21
CA LEU A 214 9.30 -9.91 -11.91
C LEU A 214 10.47 -9.84 -12.90
N LEU A 215 11.66 -10.29 -12.51
CA LEU A 215 12.83 -10.32 -13.39
C LEU A 215 12.64 -11.29 -14.58
N CYS A 216 12.11 -12.48 -14.34
CA CYS A 216 11.78 -13.45 -15.41
C CYS A 216 10.74 -12.86 -16.36
N THR A 217 9.70 -12.18 -15.84
CA THR A 217 8.66 -11.53 -16.63
C THR A 217 9.25 -10.43 -17.51
N ALA A 218 10.11 -9.58 -16.95
CA ALA A 218 10.78 -8.51 -17.70
C ALA A 218 11.70 -9.04 -18.80
N ASN A 219 12.25 -10.25 -18.63
CA ASN A 219 13.04 -10.97 -19.65
C ASN A 219 12.18 -11.73 -20.69
N GLY A 220 10.86 -11.75 -20.55
CA GLY A 220 9.98 -12.57 -21.39
C GLY A 220 9.99 -14.07 -21.06
N ALA A 221 10.67 -14.50 -19.99
CA ALA A 221 10.77 -15.90 -19.56
C ALA A 221 9.54 -16.29 -18.72
N TYR A 222 8.34 -16.23 -19.31
CA TYR A 222 7.06 -16.41 -18.61
C TYR A 222 6.86 -17.80 -18.03
N ASP A 223 7.44 -18.86 -18.66
CA ASP A 223 7.35 -20.22 -18.16
C ASP A 223 8.18 -20.40 -16.89
N ASP A 224 9.36 -19.78 -16.83
CA ASP A 224 10.19 -19.80 -15.64
C ASP A 224 9.54 -19.04 -14.49
N ALA A 225 8.93 -17.89 -14.79
CA ALA A 225 8.17 -17.12 -13.82
C ALA A 225 7.00 -17.94 -13.23
N LEU A 226 6.22 -18.64 -14.06
CA LEU A 226 5.13 -19.50 -13.58
C LEU A 226 5.65 -20.67 -12.74
N ARG A 227 6.77 -21.30 -13.14
CA ARG A 227 7.40 -22.37 -12.35
C ARG A 227 7.82 -21.90 -10.97
N LEU A 228 8.38 -20.69 -10.84
CA LEU A 228 8.73 -20.09 -9.56
C LEU A 228 7.51 -19.88 -8.66
N LEU A 229 6.39 -19.42 -9.21
CA LEU A 229 5.15 -19.21 -8.45
C LEU A 229 4.53 -20.53 -7.98
N THR A 230 4.49 -21.56 -8.83
CA THR A 230 3.87 -22.85 -8.51
C THR A 230 4.76 -23.73 -7.65
N GLY A 231 6.07 -23.73 -7.88
CA GLY A 231 7.05 -24.54 -7.12
C GLY A 231 7.19 -24.12 -5.66
N SER A 232 6.88 -22.87 -5.33
CA SER A 232 6.93 -22.38 -3.95
C SER A 232 5.78 -22.86 -3.06
N ASN A 233 4.77 -23.55 -3.60
CA ASN A 233 3.67 -24.11 -2.81
C ASN A 233 4.00 -25.48 -2.18
N CYS A 234 5.15 -26.09 -2.52
CA CYS A 234 5.47 -27.46 -2.07
C CYS A 234 6.21 -27.53 -0.72
N SER A 235 6.56 -26.41 -0.08
CA SER A 235 7.38 -26.41 1.14
C SER A 235 6.71 -25.82 2.38
N SER A 236 5.38 -25.68 2.39
CA SER A 236 4.67 -25.35 3.62
C SER A 236 4.27 -26.60 4.42
N SER A 237 5.27 -27.45 4.76
CA SER A 237 5.11 -28.47 5.77
C SER A 237 5.61 -27.92 7.10
N SER A 238 4.67 -27.78 8.02
CA SER A 238 4.84 -27.77 9.47
C SER A 238 5.74 -26.69 10.11
N GLY A 239 5.10 -25.84 10.83
CA GLY A 239 5.64 -25.28 12.07
C GLY A 239 6.07 -23.82 12.01
N SER A 240 5.31 -23.07 12.75
CA SER A 240 5.59 -21.85 13.47
C SER A 240 4.99 -20.54 12.92
N SER A 241 4.13 -20.03 13.79
CA SER A 241 3.80 -18.62 14.06
C SER A 241 3.39 -17.74 12.88
N SER A 242 2.08 -17.58 12.83
CA SER A 242 1.37 -16.52 12.15
C SER A 242 1.93 -15.14 12.49
N THR A 243 2.69 -14.56 11.60
CA THR A 243 2.81 -13.13 11.49
C THR A 243 2.06 -12.68 10.23
N ASN A 244 1.36 -11.54 10.31
CA ASN A 244 0.53 -10.95 9.24
C ASN A 244 1.23 -10.75 7.87
N GLU A 245 2.53 -11.08 7.75
CA GLU A 245 3.32 -10.98 6.53
C GLU A 245 2.96 -12.04 5.46
N GLY A 246 2.45 -13.22 5.85
CA GLY A 246 2.15 -14.32 4.91
C GLY A 246 1.01 -14.04 3.93
N VAL A 247 0.20 -13.07 4.25
CA VAL A 247 -1.09 -12.81 3.64
C VAL A 247 -1.00 -11.84 2.45
N ASP A 248 -0.23 -10.77 2.55
CA ASP A 248 -0.04 -9.81 1.44
C ASP A 248 0.71 -10.42 0.26
N THR A 249 1.61 -11.36 0.52
CA THR A 249 2.35 -12.08 -0.53
C THR A 249 1.47 -13.02 -1.36
N SER A 250 0.38 -13.56 -0.80
CA SER A 250 -0.58 -14.39 -1.53
C SER A 250 -1.31 -13.60 -2.61
N CYS A 251 -1.75 -12.36 -2.34
CA CYS A 251 -2.38 -11.49 -3.34
C CYS A 251 -1.42 -11.15 -4.47
N ALA A 252 -0.18 -10.76 -4.15
CA ALA A 252 0.84 -10.46 -5.14
C ALA A 252 1.13 -11.66 -6.05
N LYS A 253 1.24 -12.87 -5.47
CA LYS A 253 1.42 -14.11 -6.26
C LYS A 253 0.26 -14.34 -7.23
N ARG A 254 -0.99 -14.22 -6.78
CA ARG A 254 -2.16 -14.42 -7.64
C ARG A 254 -2.26 -13.38 -8.75
N MET A 255 -1.93 -12.11 -8.46
CA MET A 255 -1.88 -11.09 -9.49
C MET A 255 -0.77 -11.35 -10.51
N CYS A 256 0.43 -11.75 -10.07
CA CYS A 256 1.50 -12.16 -10.97
C CYS A 256 1.09 -13.36 -11.84
N GLU A 257 0.47 -14.38 -11.26
CA GLU A 257 -0.03 -15.56 -11.99
C GLU A 257 -1.05 -15.16 -13.07
N CYS A 258 -2.00 -14.28 -12.74
CA CYS A 258 -2.98 -13.77 -13.69
C CYS A 258 -2.29 -13.06 -14.86
N VAL A 259 -1.37 -12.13 -14.58
CA VAL A 259 -0.64 -11.38 -15.61
C VAL A 259 0.18 -12.34 -16.50
N LEU A 260 0.87 -13.32 -15.92
CA LEU A 260 1.65 -14.31 -16.67
C LEU A 260 0.78 -15.19 -17.58
N LEU A 261 -0.37 -15.64 -17.08
CA LEU A 261 -1.33 -16.40 -17.88
C LEU A 261 -1.88 -15.55 -19.03
N PHE A 262 -2.11 -14.26 -18.79
CA PHE A 262 -2.55 -13.31 -19.81
C PHE A 262 -1.46 -13.13 -20.89
N LEU A 263 -0.22 -12.88 -20.49
CA LEU A 263 0.94 -12.75 -21.39
C LEU A 263 1.21 -14.04 -22.20
N LYS A 264 0.88 -15.20 -21.63
CA LYS A 264 0.91 -16.50 -22.33
C LYS A 264 -0.33 -16.76 -23.19
N THR A 265 -1.11 -15.75 -23.54
CA THR A 265 -2.30 -15.88 -24.37
C THR A 265 -3.37 -16.82 -23.84
N LYS A 266 -3.48 -16.94 -22.51
CA LYS A 266 -4.48 -17.76 -21.81
C LYS A 266 -5.46 -16.90 -21.00
N PRO A 267 -6.18 -15.92 -21.63
CA PRO A 267 -6.99 -14.94 -20.90
C PRO A 267 -8.15 -15.56 -20.11
N LYS A 268 -8.71 -16.69 -20.56
CA LYS A 268 -9.76 -17.41 -19.81
C LYS A 268 -9.26 -17.98 -18.50
N LEU A 269 -8.03 -18.52 -18.48
CA LEU A 269 -7.41 -19.03 -17.26
C LEU A 269 -7.00 -17.90 -16.32
N ALA A 270 -6.47 -16.80 -16.89
CA ALA A 270 -6.16 -15.59 -16.13
C ALA A 270 -7.42 -15.01 -15.46
N LEU A 271 -8.54 -14.92 -16.21
CA LEU A 271 -9.83 -14.47 -15.68
C LEU A 271 -10.31 -15.37 -14.54
N LYS A 272 -10.27 -16.69 -14.72
CA LYS A 272 -10.66 -17.64 -13.67
C LYS A 272 -9.80 -17.46 -12.41
N CYS A 273 -8.48 -17.38 -12.57
CA CYS A 273 -7.55 -17.17 -11.45
C CYS A 273 -7.91 -15.92 -10.63
N MET A 274 -8.20 -14.79 -11.30
CA MET A 274 -8.57 -13.55 -10.60
C MET A 274 -9.96 -13.61 -9.97
N LEU A 275 -10.95 -14.19 -10.66
CA LEU A 275 -12.30 -14.31 -10.10
C LEU A 275 -12.31 -15.22 -8.87
N ASP A 276 -11.62 -16.34 -8.90
CA ASP A 276 -11.49 -17.26 -7.77
C ASP A 276 -10.80 -16.54 -6.58
N ALA A 277 -9.72 -15.81 -6.85
CA ALA A 277 -9.01 -15.07 -5.80
C ALA A 277 -9.86 -13.96 -5.17
N MET A 278 -10.58 -13.16 -5.98
CA MET A 278 -11.45 -12.10 -5.47
C MET A 278 -12.72 -12.62 -4.79
N SER A 279 -13.26 -13.76 -5.24
CA SER A 279 -14.44 -14.37 -4.61
C SER A 279 -14.11 -14.93 -3.23
N ASN A 280 -12.92 -15.50 -3.08
CA ASN A 280 -12.48 -16.06 -1.79
C ASN A 280 -12.10 -14.96 -0.78
N ASN A 281 -11.63 -13.81 -1.24
CA ASN A 281 -11.16 -12.74 -0.36
C ASN A 281 -11.41 -11.33 -0.95
N PRO A 282 -12.69 -10.93 -1.10
CA PRO A 282 -13.04 -9.69 -1.82
C PRO A 282 -12.48 -8.44 -1.16
N GLN A 283 -12.50 -8.35 0.15
CA GLN A 283 -12.00 -7.19 0.91
C GLN A 283 -10.51 -6.94 0.64
N ARG A 284 -9.72 -8.01 0.55
CA ARG A 284 -8.30 -7.95 0.32
C ARG A 284 -7.92 -7.34 -1.03
N TYR A 285 -8.72 -7.65 -2.05
CA TYR A 285 -8.50 -7.18 -3.42
C TYR A 285 -9.21 -5.87 -3.74
N LEU A 286 -10.24 -5.47 -2.99
CA LEU A 286 -11.08 -4.33 -3.34
C LEU A 286 -11.07 -3.18 -2.31
N SER A 287 -10.39 -3.36 -1.16
CA SER A 287 -10.32 -2.32 -0.12
C SER A 287 -9.14 -1.36 -0.25
N LYS A 288 -8.05 -1.77 -0.92
CA LYS A 288 -6.85 -0.95 -1.12
C LYS A 288 -6.82 -0.39 -2.54
N GLU A 289 -6.47 0.89 -2.72
CA GLU A 289 -6.44 1.54 -4.04
C GLU A 289 -5.53 0.80 -5.02
N ASP A 290 -4.26 0.61 -4.65
CA ASP A 290 -3.25 0.04 -5.54
C ASP A 290 -3.59 -1.40 -5.95
N VAL A 291 -3.96 -2.25 -4.99
CA VAL A 291 -4.32 -3.65 -5.24
C VAL A 291 -5.64 -3.75 -6.00
N GLY A 292 -6.66 -2.98 -5.59
CA GLY A 292 -7.99 -3.01 -6.18
C GLY A 292 -8.01 -2.55 -7.62
N LEU A 293 -7.36 -1.44 -7.93
CA LEU A 293 -7.26 -0.95 -9.31
C LEU A 293 -6.54 -1.94 -10.22
N VAL A 294 -5.41 -2.50 -9.79
CA VAL A 294 -4.67 -3.50 -10.57
C VAL A 294 -5.49 -4.76 -10.79
N ALA A 295 -6.15 -5.27 -9.76
CA ALA A 295 -7.02 -6.44 -9.86
C ALA A 295 -8.19 -6.20 -10.84
N LEU A 296 -8.86 -5.05 -10.76
CA LEU A 296 -9.96 -4.68 -11.65
C LEU A 296 -9.49 -4.47 -13.09
N ILE A 297 -8.37 -3.77 -13.30
CA ILE A 297 -7.81 -3.53 -14.65
C ILE A 297 -7.47 -4.87 -15.29
N ASN A 298 -6.77 -5.75 -14.61
CA ASN A 298 -6.39 -7.07 -15.11
C ASN A 298 -7.64 -7.91 -15.44
N THR A 299 -8.64 -7.92 -14.56
CA THR A 299 -9.89 -8.64 -14.79
C THR A 299 -10.66 -8.08 -15.99
N CYS A 300 -10.76 -6.75 -16.11
CA CYS A 300 -11.39 -6.11 -17.25
C CYS A 300 -10.68 -6.45 -18.56
N ALA A 301 -9.35 -6.40 -18.58
CA ALA A 301 -8.55 -6.77 -19.77
C ALA A 301 -8.80 -8.23 -20.17
N CYS A 302 -8.88 -9.15 -19.19
CA CYS A 302 -9.23 -10.54 -19.49
C CYS A 302 -10.62 -10.69 -20.09
N TYR A 303 -11.63 -9.93 -19.59
CA TYR A 303 -12.98 -9.92 -20.18
C TYR A 303 -13.01 -9.31 -21.59
N ASP A 304 -12.22 -8.28 -21.85
CA ASP A 304 -12.21 -7.59 -23.15
C ASP A 304 -11.58 -8.43 -24.26
N ILE A 305 -10.62 -9.31 -23.93
CA ILE A 305 -9.96 -10.21 -24.89
C ILE A 305 -10.65 -11.57 -24.97
N SER A 306 -11.24 -12.04 -23.88
CA SER A 306 -11.98 -13.32 -23.88
C SER A 306 -13.37 -13.09 -24.44
N PRO A 307 -13.84 -13.91 -25.41
CA PRO A 307 -15.24 -13.87 -25.83
C PRO A 307 -16.10 -14.36 -24.65
N SER A 308 -16.42 -13.46 -23.75
CA SER A 308 -17.21 -13.71 -22.56
C SER A 308 -18.57 -13.06 -22.69
N ASP A 309 -19.56 -13.68 -22.06
CA ASP A 309 -20.91 -13.12 -22.00
C ASP A 309 -20.86 -11.73 -21.35
N ALA A 310 -21.50 -10.77 -22.01
CA ALA A 310 -21.65 -9.42 -21.50
C ALA A 310 -22.32 -9.38 -20.11
N SER A 311 -23.17 -10.37 -19.81
CA SER A 311 -23.85 -10.53 -18.52
C SER A 311 -22.86 -10.90 -17.41
N ALA A 312 -21.87 -11.75 -17.67
CA ALA A 312 -20.85 -12.16 -16.72
C ALA A 312 -19.97 -10.98 -16.27
N LYS A 313 -19.57 -10.12 -17.23
CA LYS A 313 -18.83 -8.89 -16.90
C LYS A 313 -19.64 -7.93 -16.04
N MET A 314 -20.95 -7.81 -16.31
CA MET A 314 -21.84 -6.97 -15.49
C MET A 314 -22.10 -7.56 -14.10
N ALA A 315 -22.20 -8.89 -13.98
CA ALA A 315 -22.28 -9.57 -12.70
C ALA A 315 -21.00 -9.32 -11.86
N PHE A 316 -19.85 -9.42 -12.49
CA PHE A 316 -18.57 -9.07 -11.85
C PHE A 316 -18.54 -7.62 -11.33
N PHE A 317 -18.98 -6.63 -12.13
CA PHE A 317 -19.01 -5.24 -11.65
C PHE A 317 -19.98 -5.02 -10.49
N ARG A 318 -21.11 -5.75 -10.44
CA ARG A 318 -22.03 -5.70 -9.29
C ARG A 318 -21.38 -6.28 -8.04
N PHE A 319 -20.73 -7.44 -8.17
CA PHE A 319 -19.97 -8.06 -7.10
C PHE A 319 -18.86 -7.13 -6.59
N ALA A 320 -18.03 -6.60 -7.48
CA ALA A 320 -16.93 -5.70 -7.10
C ALA A 320 -17.44 -4.44 -6.39
N LYS A 321 -18.57 -3.85 -6.87
CA LYS A 321 -19.18 -2.69 -6.23
C LYS A 321 -19.72 -3.01 -4.82
N ALA A 322 -20.33 -4.17 -4.63
CA ALA A 322 -20.88 -4.57 -3.34
C ALA A 322 -19.80 -4.82 -2.28
N ASN A 323 -18.59 -5.21 -2.70
CA ASN A 323 -17.47 -5.55 -1.83
C ASN A 323 -16.37 -4.47 -1.79
N CYS A 324 -16.53 -3.36 -2.51
CA CYS A 324 -15.54 -2.29 -2.56
C CYS A 324 -15.78 -1.29 -1.42
N THR A 325 -14.78 -1.10 -0.58
CA THR A 325 -14.77 -0.09 0.48
C THR A 325 -13.91 1.13 0.14
N ASN A 326 -13.13 1.08 -0.95
CA ASN A 326 -12.26 2.16 -1.39
C ASN A 326 -12.96 3.06 -2.42
N GLU A 327 -12.94 4.37 -2.21
CA GLU A 327 -13.62 5.36 -3.06
C GLU A 327 -13.08 5.38 -4.49
N THR A 328 -11.75 5.36 -4.66
CA THR A 328 -11.09 5.39 -5.99
C THR A 328 -11.44 4.15 -6.80
N VAL A 329 -11.41 2.98 -6.16
CA VAL A 329 -11.80 1.70 -6.76
C VAL A 329 -13.29 1.72 -7.11
N GLY A 330 -14.15 2.23 -6.23
CA GLY A 330 -15.59 2.41 -6.46
C GLY A 330 -15.88 3.33 -7.65
N ASN A 331 -15.18 4.44 -7.76
CA ASN A 331 -15.29 5.39 -8.87
C ASN A 331 -14.83 4.76 -10.21
N PHE A 332 -13.77 3.96 -10.21
CA PHE A 332 -13.36 3.21 -11.39
C PHE A 332 -14.48 2.28 -11.89
N ILE A 333 -15.10 1.52 -10.99
CA ILE A 333 -16.21 0.61 -11.31
C ILE A 333 -17.39 1.40 -11.93
N LEU A 334 -17.78 2.52 -11.32
CA LEU A 334 -18.88 3.36 -11.80
C LEU A 334 -18.60 3.93 -13.19
N ASN A 335 -17.39 4.44 -13.41
CA ASN A 335 -16.97 4.98 -14.71
C ASN A 335 -17.02 3.92 -15.81
N LYS A 336 -16.55 2.70 -15.54
CA LYS A 336 -16.62 1.57 -16.49
C LYS A 336 -18.06 1.16 -16.78
N GLN A 337 -18.95 1.17 -15.80
CA GLN A 337 -20.38 0.89 -16.01
C GLN A 337 -21.06 1.96 -16.89
N GLN A 338 -20.77 3.24 -16.65
CA GLN A 338 -21.32 4.36 -17.41
C GLN A 338 -20.82 4.37 -18.87
N GLN A 339 -19.51 4.14 -19.07
CA GLN A 339 -18.92 4.07 -20.40
C GLN A 339 -19.63 3.02 -21.26
N ARG A 340 -19.93 1.86 -20.71
CA ARG A 340 -20.62 0.79 -21.40
C ARG A 340 -22.10 1.13 -21.70
N LYS A 341 -22.80 1.79 -20.77
CA LYS A 341 -24.18 2.24 -21.04
C LYS A 341 -24.25 3.20 -22.24
N ARG A 342 -23.27 4.12 -22.35
CA ARG A 342 -23.16 5.05 -23.49
C ARG A 342 -22.91 4.30 -24.81
N MET A 343 -22.02 3.30 -24.82
CA MET A 343 -21.77 2.48 -26.01
C MET A 343 -23.01 1.71 -26.47
N ASN A 344 -23.78 1.13 -25.54
CA ASN A 344 -25.01 0.41 -25.87
C ASN A 344 -26.18 1.31 -26.36
N GLN A 345 -26.11 2.61 -26.10
CA GLN A 345 -27.11 3.59 -26.61
C GLN A 345 -26.75 4.15 -27.97
N GLN A 346 -25.53 3.88 -28.46
CA GLN A 346 -25.05 4.32 -29.79
C GLN A 346 -25.19 3.23 -30.88
N ILE A 347 -25.56 2.01 -30.46
CA ILE A 347 -25.90 0.88 -31.34
C ILE A 347 -27.41 0.78 -31.46
#